data_1d1bfe89894a2915a95e39454b7685d5
#
_entry.id   1d1bfe89894a2915a95e39454b7685d5
#
_cell.length_a   1.000
_cell.length_b   1.000
_cell.length_c   1.000
_cell.angle_alpha   90.00
_cell.angle_beta   90.00
_cell.angle_gamma   90.00
#
_symmetry.space_group_name_H-M   'P 1'
#
loop_
_entity.id
_entity.type
_entity.pdbx_description
1 polymer ?
#
loop_
_entity_poly.entity_id
_entity_poly.type
_entity_poly.pdbx_seq_one_letter_code
_entity_poly.pdbx_strand_id
1 'polypeptide(L)'
;MPFSKEMKLKIEEYCSCHLPKDSWYETEFDFIKDNELRDRIIREFKAIRFAYKLYEGLSAENEKLVFEVRNQILAYASIYEAVIENVLDTYYSDSAEYQAMLYWNERVEICIPRNKLEKIKSLLQHDGKELIICYYAKKKKDKTKIRFDEKCIVASKLGLIYPFENGYGDSIDLPKELIEIYSFRNGIHLIAEQRKGLDYQIELSKRAYRRIRPFINQVRGKLIEDGRYHQR
;
A
#
# COMPACT_ATOMS: atom_id res chain seq x y z
N MET A 1 2.02 -31.47 20.17
CA MET A 1 1.20 -31.13 21.35
C MET A 1 1.33 -29.63 21.62
N PRO A 2 0.28 -28.95 22.10
CA PRO A 2 0.38 -27.53 22.48
C PRO A 2 1.28 -27.36 23.71
N PHE A 3 1.88 -26.20 23.86
CA PHE A 3 2.68 -25.84 25.03
C PHE A 3 1.87 -26.01 26.33
N SER A 4 2.57 -26.25 27.45
CA SER A 4 1.94 -26.26 28.77
C SER A 4 1.28 -24.90 29.08
N LYS A 5 0.31 -24.89 29.99
CA LYS A 5 -0.39 -23.66 30.39
C LYS A 5 0.58 -22.61 30.95
N GLU A 6 1.56 -23.03 31.73
CA GLU A 6 2.59 -22.16 32.29
C GLU A 6 3.46 -21.54 31.20
N MET A 7 3.90 -22.34 30.22
CA MET A 7 4.72 -21.85 29.10
C MET A 7 3.95 -20.84 28.25
N LYS A 8 2.66 -21.08 27.97
CA LYS A 8 1.82 -20.13 27.24
C LYS A 8 1.73 -18.79 27.95
N LEU A 9 1.54 -18.80 29.29
CA LEU A 9 1.49 -17.56 30.08
C LEU A 9 2.81 -16.79 30.03
N LYS A 10 3.95 -17.47 30.15
CA LYS A 10 5.28 -16.82 30.05
C LYS A 10 5.52 -16.20 28.66
N ILE A 11 5.12 -16.89 27.59
CA ILE A 11 5.22 -16.38 26.22
C ILE A 11 4.33 -15.14 26.04
N GLU A 12 3.08 -15.23 26.50
CA GLU A 12 2.11 -14.13 26.44
C GLU A 12 2.63 -12.91 27.19
N GLU A 13 3.14 -13.08 28.40
CA GLU A 13 3.73 -12.02 29.22
C GLU A 13 4.94 -11.38 28.50
N TYR A 14 5.88 -12.21 27.99
CA TYR A 14 7.04 -11.73 27.24
C TYR A 14 6.65 -10.92 26.03
N CYS A 15 5.74 -11.44 25.19
CA CYS A 15 5.33 -10.73 23.98
C CYS A 15 4.58 -9.44 24.30
N SER A 16 3.65 -9.49 25.28
CA SER A 16 2.76 -8.37 25.61
C SER A 16 3.48 -7.21 26.31
N CYS A 17 4.51 -7.48 27.14
CA CYS A 17 5.25 -6.42 27.84
C CYS A 17 5.99 -5.47 26.88
N HIS A 18 6.21 -5.86 25.64
CA HIS A 18 6.86 -5.07 24.58
C HIS A 18 5.86 -4.38 23.65
N LEU A 19 4.56 -4.56 23.86
CA LEU A 19 3.53 -3.93 23.06
C LEU A 19 3.04 -2.62 23.69
N PRO A 20 2.67 -1.61 22.90
CA PRO A 20 1.97 -0.44 23.41
C PRO A 20 0.63 -0.81 24.06
N LYS A 21 0.12 0.07 24.92
CA LYS A 21 -1.24 -0.08 25.47
C LYS A 21 -2.29 0.10 24.36
N ASP A 22 -3.48 -0.48 24.58
CA ASP A 22 -4.58 -0.44 23.61
C ASP A 22 -4.96 0.99 23.18
N SER A 23 -5.00 1.91 24.16
CA SER A 23 -5.29 3.33 23.91
C SER A 23 -4.33 3.99 22.91
N TRP A 24 -3.07 3.53 22.84
CA TRP A 24 -2.12 4.05 21.87
C TRP A 24 -2.54 3.69 20.43
N TYR A 25 -2.93 2.44 20.18
CA TYR A 25 -3.38 2.02 18.86
C TYR A 25 -4.64 2.74 18.40
N GLU A 26 -5.58 2.94 19.34
CA GLU A 26 -6.81 3.69 19.07
C GLU A 26 -6.51 5.12 18.65
N THR A 27 -5.59 5.79 19.36
CA THR A 27 -5.16 7.15 19.03
C THR A 27 -4.41 7.23 17.70
N GLU A 28 -3.58 6.21 17.38
CA GLU A 28 -2.79 6.25 16.13
C GLU A 28 -3.67 6.19 14.86
N PHE A 29 -4.82 5.51 14.91
CA PHE A 29 -5.71 5.32 13.77
C PHE A 29 -7.07 6.03 13.90
N ASP A 30 -7.20 7.01 14.80
CA ASP A 30 -8.45 7.71 15.09
C ASP A 30 -9.02 8.52 13.92
N PHE A 31 -8.18 8.92 12.96
CA PHE A 31 -8.61 9.57 11.71
C PHE A 31 -9.35 8.63 10.73
N ILE A 32 -9.33 7.31 10.94
CA ILE A 32 -10.11 6.36 10.15
C ILE A 32 -11.54 6.33 10.69
N LYS A 33 -12.49 6.91 9.93
CA LYS A 33 -13.89 7.04 10.34
C LYS A 33 -14.65 5.72 10.35
N ASP A 34 -14.29 4.81 9.45
CA ASP A 34 -14.86 3.46 9.42
C ASP A 34 -14.33 2.65 10.61
N ASN A 35 -15.20 2.46 11.60
CA ASN A 35 -14.84 1.77 12.84
C ASN A 35 -14.44 0.31 12.59
N GLU A 36 -15.13 -0.40 11.68
CA GLU A 36 -14.81 -1.80 11.38
C GLU A 36 -13.42 -1.93 10.75
N LEU A 37 -13.12 -1.08 9.77
CA LEU A 37 -11.79 -1.02 9.15
C LEU A 37 -10.71 -0.64 10.15
N ARG A 38 -10.96 0.38 10.98
CA ARG A 38 -10.02 0.80 12.03
C ARG A 38 -9.70 -0.34 12.99
N ASP A 39 -10.71 -1.05 13.49
CA ASP A 39 -10.53 -2.18 14.40
C ASP A 39 -9.78 -3.34 13.73
N ARG A 40 -9.98 -3.57 12.44
CA ARG A 40 -9.21 -4.56 11.67
C ARG A 40 -7.75 -4.18 11.54
N ILE A 41 -7.45 -2.93 11.22
CA ILE A 41 -6.07 -2.40 11.14
C ILE A 41 -5.37 -2.54 12.50
N ILE A 42 -6.04 -2.15 13.59
CA ILE A 42 -5.50 -2.25 14.95
C ILE A 42 -5.21 -3.70 15.31
N ARG A 43 -6.14 -4.61 15.06
CA ARG A 43 -5.95 -6.06 15.33
C ARG A 43 -4.77 -6.63 14.53
N GLU A 44 -4.68 -6.29 13.25
CA GLU A 44 -3.57 -6.73 12.40
C GLU A 44 -2.24 -6.20 12.91
N PHE A 45 -2.19 -4.91 13.27
CA PHE A 45 -0.97 -4.29 13.78
C PHE A 45 -0.52 -4.89 15.13
N LYS A 46 -1.44 -5.19 16.04
CA LYS A 46 -1.15 -5.89 17.30
C LYS A 46 -0.62 -7.30 17.04
N ALA A 47 -1.31 -8.07 16.19
CA ALA A 47 -0.97 -9.44 15.88
C ALA A 47 0.45 -9.56 15.29
N ILE A 48 0.80 -8.69 14.35
CA ILE A 48 2.13 -8.72 13.72
C ILE A 48 3.23 -8.31 14.70
N ARG A 49 2.96 -7.35 15.60
CA ARG A 49 3.92 -6.96 16.65
C ARG A 49 4.13 -8.09 17.66
N PHE A 50 3.06 -8.78 18.04
CA PHE A 50 3.14 -9.96 18.89
C PHE A 50 3.95 -11.08 18.23
N ALA A 51 3.66 -11.40 16.97
CA ALA A 51 4.38 -12.41 16.21
C ALA A 51 5.88 -12.07 16.11
N TYR A 52 6.22 -10.80 15.80
CA TYR A 52 7.61 -10.37 15.78
C TYR A 52 8.33 -10.66 17.11
N LYS A 53 7.69 -10.33 18.25
CA LYS A 53 8.27 -10.58 19.57
C LYS A 53 8.39 -12.07 19.90
N LEU A 54 7.44 -12.88 19.45
CA LEU A 54 7.49 -14.32 19.60
C LEU A 54 8.69 -14.92 18.85
N TYR A 55 8.89 -14.56 17.57
CA TYR A 55 10.00 -15.06 16.77
C TYR A 55 11.35 -14.52 17.23
N GLU A 56 11.39 -13.25 17.69
CA GLU A 56 12.57 -12.68 18.34
C GLU A 56 12.93 -13.46 19.61
N GLY A 57 11.95 -13.74 20.49
CA GLY A 57 12.16 -14.52 21.71
C GLY A 57 12.57 -15.97 21.46
N LEU A 58 12.17 -16.54 20.32
CA LEU A 58 12.59 -17.89 19.87
C LEU A 58 13.95 -17.87 19.17
N SER A 59 14.58 -16.71 18.99
CA SER A 59 15.80 -16.55 18.17
C SER A 59 15.65 -17.22 16.80
N ALA A 60 14.53 -16.95 16.11
CA ALA A 60 14.23 -17.60 14.85
C ALA A 60 15.25 -17.25 13.77
N GLU A 61 15.76 -18.28 13.10
CA GLU A 61 16.77 -18.18 12.05
C GLU A 61 16.33 -18.95 10.79
N ASN A 62 17.06 -18.74 9.69
CA ASN A 62 16.89 -19.45 8.42
C ASN A 62 15.43 -19.39 7.91
N GLU A 63 14.85 -20.51 7.52
CA GLU A 63 13.52 -20.60 6.92
C GLU A 63 12.40 -20.05 7.84
N LYS A 64 12.56 -20.18 9.16
CA LYS A 64 11.61 -19.64 10.14
C LYS A 64 11.62 -18.12 10.13
N LEU A 65 12.81 -17.51 10.05
CA LEU A 65 12.96 -16.07 9.95
C LEU A 65 12.41 -15.55 8.61
N VAL A 66 12.72 -16.21 7.50
CA VAL A 66 12.20 -15.85 6.17
C VAL A 66 10.67 -15.90 6.16
N PHE A 67 10.07 -16.96 6.71
CA PHE A 67 8.61 -17.08 6.84
C PHE A 67 8.00 -15.93 7.62
N GLU A 68 8.59 -15.58 8.75
CA GLU A 68 8.11 -14.47 9.59
C GLU A 68 8.25 -13.12 8.87
N VAL A 69 9.39 -12.85 8.25
CA VAL A 69 9.60 -11.60 7.48
C VAL A 69 8.54 -11.47 6.38
N ARG A 70 8.23 -12.53 5.65
CA ARG A 70 7.15 -12.53 4.63
C ARG A 70 5.80 -12.15 5.23
N ASN A 71 5.43 -12.77 6.37
CA ASN A 71 4.16 -12.48 7.04
C ASN A 71 4.09 -11.01 7.50
N GLN A 72 5.19 -10.48 8.03
CA GLN A 72 5.27 -9.09 8.44
C GLN A 72 5.13 -8.13 7.27
N ILE A 73 5.80 -8.39 6.15
CA ILE A 73 5.69 -7.57 4.94
C ILE A 73 4.26 -7.60 4.39
N LEU A 74 3.63 -8.77 4.37
CA LEU A 74 2.23 -8.91 3.94
C LEU A 74 1.31 -8.02 4.79
N ALA A 75 1.44 -8.07 6.12
CA ALA A 75 0.59 -7.35 7.03
C ALA A 75 0.86 -5.83 7.00
N TYR A 76 2.13 -5.39 7.06
CA TYR A 76 2.44 -3.96 6.97
C TYR A 76 2.01 -3.35 5.63
N ALA A 77 2.23 -4.04 4.51
CA ALA A 77 1.77 -3.59 3.20
C ALA A 77 0.23 -3.46 3.15
N SER A 78 -0.49 -4.40 3.77
CA SER A 78 -1.96 -4.36 3.85
C SER A 78 -2.46 -3.20 4.71
N ILE A 79 -1.76 -2.87 5.80
CA ILE A 79 -2.07 -1.69 6.63
C ILE A 79 -1.87 -0.40 5.83
N TYR A 80 -0.74 -0.24 5.13
CA TYR A 80 -0.48 0.92 4.28
C TYR A 80 -1.55 1.08 3.20
N GLU A 81 -1.89 -0.01 2.51
CA GLU A 81 -2.91 -0.02 1.47
C GLU A 81 -4.27 0.41 2.02
N ALA A 82 -4.71 -0.20 3.14
CA ALA A 82 -5.99 0.10 3.77
C ALA A 82 -6.09 1.56 4.23
N VAL A 83 -5.04 2.10 4.82
CA VAL A 83 -5.01 3.50 5.28
C VAL A 83 -5.07 4.46 4.08
N ILE A 84 -4.20 4.29 3.06
CA ILE A 84 -4.18 5.17 1.89
C ILE A 84 -5.52 5.13 1.16
N GLU A 85 -6.06 3.94 0.91
CA GLU A 85 -7.34 3.78 0.21
C GLU A 85 -8.48 4.45 0.99
N ASN A 86 -8.59 4.20 2.29
CA ASN A 86 -9.63 4.81 3.12
C ASN A 86 -9.51 6.34 3.17
N VAL A 87 -8.29 6.87 3.31
CA VAL A 87 -8.07 8.32 3.37
C VAL A 87 -8.42 8.98 2.04
N LEU A 88 -7.99 8.41 0.92
CA LEU A 88 -8.32 8.93 -0.41
C LEU A 88 -9.84 8.89 -0.67
N ASP A 89 -10.49 7.78 -0.36
CA ASP A 89 -11.93 7.59 -0.57
C ASP A 89 -12.79 8.48 0.35
N THR A 90 -12.38 8.63 1.61
CA THR A 90 -13.18 9.32 2.63
C THR A 90 -12.99 10.83 2.60
N TYR A 91 -11.75 11.28 2.38
CA TYR A 91 -11.40 12.69 2.58
C TYR A 91 -11.07 13.43 1.27
N TYR A 92 -10.63 12.72 0.21
CA TYR A 92 -10.15 13.33 -1.03
C TYR A 92 -10.88 12.84 -2.29
N SER A 93 -12.06 12.21 -2.12
CA SER A 93 -12.85 11.70 -3.25
C SER A 93 -13.27 12.79 -4.25
N ASP A 94 -13.31 14.04 -3.83
CA ASP A 94 -13.63 15.23 -4.60
C ASP A 94 -12.42 15.88 -5.30
N SER A 95 -11.18 15.50 -4.93
CA SER A 95 -9.97 16.10 -5.48
C SER A 95 -9.76 15.76 -6.97
N ALA A 96 -9.13 16.69 -7.70
CA ALA A 96 -8.82 16.49 -9.11
C ALA A 96 -7.88 15.31 -9.33
N GLU A 97 -6.90 15.13 -8.45
CA GLU A 97 -5.91 14.07 -8.47
C GLU A 97 -6.57 12.69 -8.29
N TYR A 98 -7.47 12.55 -7.32
CA TYR A 98 -8.21 11.32 -7.10
C TYR A 98 -9.14 11.02 -8.29
N GLN A 99 -9.88 12.03 -8.77
CA GLN A 99 -10.75 11.86 -9.94
C GLN A 99 -9.97 11.48 -11.21
N ALA A 100 -8.77 12.06 -11.40
CA ALA A 100 -7.91 11.69 -12.52
C ALA A 100 -7.46 10.22 -12.46
N MET A 101 -7.18 9.68 -11.26
CA MET A 101 -6.81 8.28 -11.06
C MET A 101 -7.96 7.32 -11.42
N LEU A 102 -9.20 7.73 -11.17
CA LEU A 102 -10.39 6.89 -11.43
C LEU A 102 -10.69 6.66 -12.92
N TYR A 103 -10.09 7.42 -13.82
CA TYR A 103 -10.38 7.36 -15.24
C TYR A 103 -9.15 7.02 -16.06
N TRP A 104 -9.39 6.43 -17.23
CA TRP A 104 -8.40 6.20 -18.26
C TRP A 104 -8.99 6.49 -19.64
N ASN A 105 -8.13 6.72 -20.61
CA ASN A 105 -8.55 6.93 -21.98
C ASN A 105 -8.52 5.60 -22.73
N GLU A 106 -9.69 5.03 -22.99
CA GLU A 106 -9.84 3.83 -23.81
C GLU A 106 -9.82 4.19 -25.28
N ARG A 107 -8.96 3.49 -26.03
CA ARG A 107 -8.96 3.60 -27.51
C ARG A 107 -10.17 2.84 -28.04
N VAL A 108 -11.08 3.56 -28.70
CA VAL A 108 -12.26 2.98 -29.34
C VAL A 108 -12.08 3.07 -30.85
N GLU A 109 -12.07 1.93 -31.54
CA GLU A 109 -11.94 1.88 -32.99
C GLU A 109 -13.24 2.21 -33.68
N ILE A 110 -13.15 3.03 -34.72
CA ILE A 110 -14.32 3.37 -35.56
C ILE A 110 -14.37 2.39 -36.72
N CYS A 111 -15.45 1.62 -36.78
CA CYS A 111 -15.71 0.73 -37.90
C CYS A 111 -16.07 1.54 -39.17
N ILE A 112 -15.14 1.62 -40.12
CA ILE A 112 -15.35 2.34 -41.38
C ILE A 112 -15.54 1.31 -42.50
N PRO A 113 -16.58 1.50 -43.36
CA PRO A 113 -16.75 0.63 -44.53
C PRO A 113 -15.52 0.63 -45.44
N ARG A 114 -15.15 -0.55 -45.93
CA ARG A 114 -13.90 -0.79 -46.67
C ARG A 114 -13.68 0.18 -47.82
N ASN A 115 -14.75 0.50 -48.60
CA ASN A 115 -14.70 1.44 -49.71
C ASN A 115 -14.34 2.88 -49.26
N LYS A 116 -14.75 3.30 -48.08
CA LYS A 116 -14.38 4.60 -47.50
C LYS A 116 -12.97 4.57 -46.93
N LEU A 117 -12.57 3.45 -46.31
CA LEU A 117 -11.20 3.30 -45.78
C LEU A 117 -10.15 3.37 -46.90
N GLU A 118 -10.39 2.73 -48.05
CA GLU A 118 -9.50 2.79 -49.22
C GLU A 118 -9.37 4.24 -49.77
N LYS A 119 -10.45 5.01 -49.79
CA LYS A 119 -10.40 6.43 -50.16
C LYS A 119 -9.56 7.24 -49.17
N ILE A 120 -9.70 6.99 -47.88
CA ILE A 120 -8.89 7.63 -46.82
C ILE A 120 -7.42 7.28 -47.02
N LYS A 121 -7.10 6.01 -47.21
CA LYS A 121 -5.73 5.53 -47.44
C LYS A 121 -5.07 6.18 -48.67
N SER A 122 -5.82 6.40 -49.74
CA SER A 122 -5.31 7.07 -50.95
C SER A 122 -5.05 8.56 -50.77
N LEU A 123 -5.75 9.22 -49.81
CA LEU A 123 -5.59 10.63 -49.49
C LEU A 123 -4.49 10.90 -48.45
N LEU A 124 -4.18 9.92 -47.60
CA LEU A 124 -3.19 10.04 -46.56
C LEU A 124 -1.87 9.39 -47.02
N GLN A 125 -0.81 10.18 -47.06
CA GLN A 125 0.53 9.67 -47.26
C GLN A 125 0.95 8.94 -45.97
N HIS A 126 0.98 7.60 -45.99
CA HIS A 126 1.42 6.76 -44.87
C HIS A 126 2.45 5.71 -45.38
N ASP A 127 3.22 5.14 -44.47
CA ASP A 127 4.32 4.21 -44.72
C ASP A 127 3.89 2.78 -45.09
N GLY A 128 2.66 2.56 -45.54
CA GLY A 128 2.11 1.25 -45.91
C GLY A 128 1.59 0.44 -44.74
N LYS A 129 1.64 0.96 -43.51
CA LYS A 129 1.09 0.29 -42.34
C LYS A 129 -0.44 0.35 -42.32
N GLU A 130 -1.04 -0.52 -41.53
CA GLU A 130 -2.49 -0.52 -41.33
C GLU A 130 -2.98 0.80 -40.70
N LEU A 131 -3.95 1.44 -41.34
CA LEU A 131 -4.58 2.66 -40.83
C LEU A 131 -5.81 2.26 -39.99
N ILE A 132 -5.73 2.53 -38.69
CA ILE A 132 -6.82 2.31 -37.76
C ILE A 132 -7.33 3.66 -37.26
N ILE A 133 -8.58 4.00 -37.61
CA ILE A 133 -9.20 5.22 -37.14
C ILE A 133 -9.85 4.96 -35.80
N CYS A 134 -9.50 5.76 -34.79
CA CYS A 134 -9.99 5.61 -33.44
C CYS A 134 -10.20 6.96 -32.78
N TYR A 135 -10.96 6.97 -31.70
CA TYR A 135 -11.02 8.07 -30.75
C TYR A 135 -10.74 7.56 -29.35
N TYR A 136 -10.43 8.45 -28.42
CA TYR A 136 -10.20 8.12 -27.03
C TYR A 136 -11.41 8.49 -26.20
N ALA A 137 -12.08 7.48 -25.63
CA ALA A 137 -13.20 7.66 -24.71
C ALA A 137 -12.71 7.61 -23.27
N LYS A 138 -13.14 8.59 -22.45
CA LYS A 138 -12.86 8.57 -21.01
C LYS A 138 -13.70 7.48 -20.34
N LYS A 139 -13.04 6.47 -19.75
CA LYS A 139 -13.70 5.33 -19.10
C LYS A 139 -13.28 5.25 -17.64
N LYS A 140 -14.27 5.01 -16.77
CA LYS A 140 -14.02 4.84 -15.34
C LYS A 140 -13.37 3.47 -15.07
N LYS A 141 -12.29 3.45 -14.30
CA LYS A 141 -11.67 2.23 -13.80
C LYS A 141 -12.56 1.58 -12.75
N ASP A 142 -12.55 0.26 -12.69
CA ASP A 142 -13.02 -0.46 -11.51
C ASP A 142 -12.03 -0.16 -10.36
N LYS A 143 -12.55 0.24 -9.20
CA LYS A 143 -11.72 0.58 -8.03
C LYS A 143 -10.79 -0.56 -7.63
N THR A 144 -11.22 -1.82 -7.78
CA THR A 144 -10.43 -3.01 -7.45
C THR A 144 -9.22 -3.21 -8.38
N LYS A 145 -9.20 -2.54 -9.54
CA LYS A 145 -8.10 -2.59 -10.52
C LYS A 145 -7.11 -1.43 -10.38
N ILE A 146 -7.39 -0.48 -9.49
CA ILE A 146 -6.46 0.63 -9.23
C ILE A 146 -5.31 0.10 -8.39
N ARG A 147 -4.11 0.22 -8.92
CA ARG A 147 -2.90 -0.31 -8.29
C ARG A 147 -2.48 0.54 -7.10
N PHE A 148 -1.80 -0.08 -6.14
CA PHE A 148 -1.32 0.64 -4.95
C PHE A 148 -0.32 1.75 -5.28
N ASP A 149 0.55 1.55 -6.27
CA ASP A 149 1.48 2.60 -6.72
C ASP A 149 0.74 3.83 -7.28
N GLU A 150 -0.36 3.65 -8.02
CA GLU A 150 -1.21 4.77 -8.47
C GLU A 150 -1.79 5.53 -7.27
N LYS A 151 -2.26 4.83 -6.23
CA LYS A 151 -2.77 5.42 -4.98
C LYS A 151 -1.69 6.19 -4.23
N CYS A 152 -0.47 5.65 -4.13
CA CYS A 152 0.68 6.32 -3.52
C CYS A 152 1.07 7.60 -4.28
N ILE A 153 1.05 7.58 -5.62
CA ILE A 153 1.32 8.77 -6.45
C ILE A 153 0.29 9.87 -6.16
N VAL A 154 -0.99 9.51 -6.07
CA VAL A 154 -2.06 10.48 -5.72
C VAL A 154 -1.88 11.00 -4.31
N ALA A 155 -1.64 10.12 -3.33
CA ALA A 155 -1.37 10.51 -1.95
C ALA A 155 -0.17 11.46 -1.83
N SER A 156 0.88 11.23 -2.62
CA SER A 156 2.04 12.13 -2.67
C SER A 156 1.71 13.49 -3.30
N LYS A 157 0.95 13.52 -4.40
CA LYS A 157 0.50 14.79 -5.02
C LYS A 157 -0.39 15.62 -4.11
N LEU A 158 -1.20 14.98 -3.27
CA LEU A 158 -2.03 15.63 -2.27
C LEU A 158 -1.25 16.06 -1.01
N GLY A 159 0.04 15.70 -0.91
CA GLY A 159 0.87 16.02 0.24
C GLY A 159 0.59 15.14 1.47
N LEU A 160 -0.13 14.00 1.30
CA LEU A 160 -0.40 13.05 2.37
C LEU A 160 0.83 12.25 2.78
N ILE A 161 1.71 11.98 1.82
CA ILE A 161 3.00 11.30 2.00
C ILE A 161 4.07 11.99 1.18
N TYR A 162 5.24 12.23 1.79
CA TYR A 162 6.35 12.96 1.18
C TYR A 162 7.70 12.48 1.74
N PRO A 163 8.82 12.76 1.03
CA PRO A 163 10.16 12.50 1.56
C PRO A 163 10.43 13.28 2.84
N PHE A 164 11.17 12.68 3.77
CA PHE A 164 11.53 13.32 5.03
C PHE A 164 12.95 12.90 5.48
N GLU A 165 13.54 13.65 6.41
CA GLU A 165 14.78 13.27 7.08
C GLU A 165 14.46 12.57 8.41
N ASN A 166 15.14 11.44 8.67
CA ASN A 166 15.04 10.77 9.97
C ASN A 166 15.90 11.49 11.02
N GLY A 167 15.78 11.08 12.29
CA GLY A 167 16.56 11.66 13.38
C GLY A 167 18.09 11.43 13.29
N TYR A 168 18.57 10.70 12.27
CA TYR A 168 19.98 10.42 11.99
C TYR A 168 20.50 11.19 10.77
N GLY A 169 19.67 12.02 10.13
CA GLY A 169 20.05 12.80 8.96
C GLY A 169 19.92 12.04 7.62
N ASP A 170 19.36 10.81 7.61
CA ASP A 170 19.13 10.10 6.36
C ASP A 170 17.86 10.62 5.68
N SER A 171 17.96 10.92 4.39
CA SER A 171 16.81 11.26 3.55
C SER A 171 16.04 10.00 3.18
N ILE A 172 14.75 9.99 3.46
CA ILE A 172 13.83 8.87 3.24
C ILE A 172 12.75 9.29 2.26
N ASP A 173 12.70 8.64 1.11
CA ASP A 173 11.61 8.77 0.14
C ASP A 173 10.45 7.83 0.54
N LEU A 174 9.58 8.31 1.43
CA LEU A 174 8.49 7.50 1.97
C LEU A 174 7.56 6.95 0.87
N PRO A 175 7.07 7.73 -0.11
CA PRO A 175 6.26 7.20 -1.20
C PRO A 175 6.91 6.02 -1.93
N LYS A 176 8.20 6.15 -2.27
CA LYS A 176 8.96 5.11 -2.97
C LYS A 176 9.13 3.86 -2.10
N GLU A 177 9.46 4.02 -0.82
CA GLU A 177 9.62 2.90 0.09
C GLU A 177 8.31 2.14 0.33
N LEU A 178 7.16 2.83 0.42
CA LEU A 178 5.87 2.16 0.54
C LEU A 178 5.53 1.32 -0.71
N ILE A 179 5.80 1.86 -1.90
CA ILE A 179 5.62 1.13 -3.17
C ILE A 179 6.54 -0.09 -3.21
N GLU A 180 7.79 0.05 -2.77
CA GLU A 180 8.76 -1.05 -2.70
C GLU A 180 8.28 -2.14 -1.74
N ILE A 181 7.90 -1.80 -0.49
CA ILE A 181 7.37 -2.73 0.50
C ILE A 181 6.15 -3.49 -0.08
N TYR A 182 5.25 -2.78 -0.75
CA TYR A 182 4.09 -3.41 -1.39
C TYR A 182 4.49 -4.33 -2.56
N SER A 183 5.55 -4.01 -3.27
CA SER A 183 6.06 -4.87 -4.35
C SER A 183 6.58 -6.22 -3.85
N PHE A 184 7.16 -6.26 -2.64
CA PHE A 184 7.52 -7.51 -1.96
C PHE A 184 6.28 -8.33 -1.59
N ARG A 185 5.20 -7.68 -1.10
CA ARG A 185 3.91 -8.35 -0.83
C ARG A 185 3.37 -9.04 -2.08
N ASN A 186 3.47 -8.42 -3.25
CA ASN A 186 3.05 -9.02 -4.52
C ASN A 186 4.00 -10.15 -5.00
N GLY A 187 5.19 -10.23 -4.44
CA GLY A 187 6.20 -11.25 -4.74
C GLY A 187 6.17 -12.49 -3.83
N ILE A 188 5.24 -12.59 -2.87
CA ILE A 188 5.17 -13.70 -1.89
C ILE A 188 4.90 -15.07 -2.53
N HIS A 189 4.31 -15.11 -3.73
CA HIS A 189 4.15 -16.36 -4.45
C HIS A 189 5.51 -16.92 -4.86
N LEU A 190 5.80 -18.18 -4.51
CA LEU A 190 7.10 -18.83 -4.71
C LEU A 190 7.69 -18.65 -6.11
N ILE A 191 6.86 -18.77 -7.16
CA ILE A 191 7.29 -18.57 -8.54
C ILE A 191 7.64 -17.10 -8.82
N ALA A 192 6.88 -16.15 -8.26
CA ALA A 192 7.15 -14.73 -8.43
C ALA A 192 8.40 -14.29 -7.66
N GLU A 193 8.60 -14.84 -6.47
CA GLU A 193 9.79 -14.66 -5.65
C GLU A 193 11.05 -15.13 -6.40
N GLN A 194 11.03 -16.37 -6.93
CA GLN A 194 12.14 -16.91 -7.69
C GLN A 194 12.46 -16.07 -8.93
N ARG A 195 11.43 -15.65 -9.69
CA ARG A 195 11.62 -14.83 -10.90
C ARG A 195 12.18 -13.44 -10.62
N LYS A 196 11.85 -12.87 -9.47
CA LYS A 196 12.28 -11.52 -9.08
C LYS A 196 13.57 -11.51 -8.26
N GLY A 197 14.07 -12.68 -7.82
CA GLY A 197 15.23 -12.79 -6.95
C GLY A 197 15.03 -12.06 -5.62
N LEU A 198 13.82 -12.12 -5.05
CA LEU A 198 13.50 -11.41 -3.81
C LEU A 198 14.20 -12.07 -2.61
N ASP A 199 14.84 -11.25 -1.79
CA ASP A 199 15.45 -11.66 -0.54
C ASP A 199 14.69 -11.04 0.64
N TYR A 200 14.15 -11.89 1.53
CA TYR A 200 13.37 -11.50 2.69
C TYR A 200 14.25 -11.42 3.94
N GLN A 201 15.11 -10.40 3.98
CA GLN A 201 15.95 -10.13 5.14
C GLN A 201 15.16 -9.41 6.25
N ILE A 202 15.58 -9.61 7.50
CA ILE A 202 14.98 -8.99 8.68
C ILE A 202 14.94 -7.45 8.58
N GLU A 203 15.89 -6.85 7.91
CA GLU A 203 15.96 -5.40 7.71
C GLU A 203 14.78 -4.85 6.90
N LEU A 204 14.25 -5.64 5.97
CA LEU A 204 13.05 -5.28 5.22
C LEU A 204 11.83 -5.15 6.15
N SER A 205 11.63 -6.11 7.05
CA SER A 205 10.57 -6.08 8.05
C SER A 205 10.73 -4.92 9.03
N LYS A 206 11.95 -4.71 9.55
CA LYS A 206 12.26 -3.57 10.41
C LYS A 206 12.00 -2.24 9.71
N ARG A 207 12.35 -2.12 8.43
CA ARG A 207 12.09 -0.95 7.60
C ARG A 207 10.58 -0.72 7.49
N ALA A 208 9.81 -1.73 7.11
CA ALA A 208 8.36 -1.63 7.01
C ALA A 208 7.71 -1.16 8.33
N TYR A 209 8.12 -1.71 9.46
CA TYR A 209 7.63 -1.26 10.77
C TYR A 209 8.02 0.20 11.08
N ARG A 210 9.27 0.58 10.87
CA ARG A 210 9.78 1.94 11.18
C ARG A 210 9.09 3.03 10.39
N ARG A 211 8.52 2.72 9.22
CA ARG A 211 7.79 3.70 8.38
C ARG A 211 6.34 3.91 8.81
N ILE A 212 5.77 3.05 9.64
CA ILE A 212 4.37 3.19 10.09
C ILE A 212 4.14 4.55 10.78
N ARG A 213 4.97 4.90 11.75
CA ARG A 213 4.76 6.13 12.52
C ARG A 213 4.95 7.40 11.71
N PRO A 214 6.04 7.61 10.95
CA PRO A 214 6.15 8.74 10.03
C PRO A 214 4.99 8.82 9.05
N PHE A 215 4.57 7.71 8.48
CA PHE A 215 3.43 7.61 7.57
C PHE A 215 2.14 8.11 8.21
N ILE A 216 1.77 7.59 9.38
CA ILE A 216 0.57 8.01 10.11
C ILE A 216 0.64 9.50 10.44
N ASN A 217 1.79 9.98 10.92
CA ASN A 217 1.98 11.38 11.29
C ASN A 217 1.81 12.32 10.09
N GLN A 218 2.36 11.97 8.92
CA GLN A 218 2.21 12.76 7.70
C GLN A 218 0.74 12.80 7.25
N VAL A 219 0.09 11.63 7.18
CA VAL A 219 -1.32 11.53 6.79
C VAL A 219 -2.21 12.32 7.74
N ARG A 220 -2.07 12.13 9.05
CA ARG A 220 -2.86 12.85 10.06
C ARG A 220 -2.59 14.36 10.02
N GLY A 221 -1.31 14.74 9.94
CA GLY A 221 -0.92 16.15 9.87
C GLY A 221 -1.55 16.85 8.68
N LYS A 222 -1.53 16.21 7.49
CA LYS A 222 -2.15 16.76 6.29
C LYS A 222 -3.67 16.86 6.40
N LEU A 223 -4.32 15.87 6.99
CA LEU A 223 -5.78 15.91 7.22
C LEU A 223 -6.18 17.07 8.16
N ILE A 224 -5.35 17.36 9.17
CA ILE A 224 -5.56 18.50 10.08
C ILE A 224 -5.32 19.82 9.35
N GLU A 225 -4.22 19.94 8.62
CA GLU A 225 -3.89 21.13 7.81
C GLU A 225 -5.01 21.51 6.84
N ASP A 226 -5.59 20.51 6.17
CA ASP A 226 -6.68 20.70 5.21
C ASP A 226 -8.06 20.89 5.90
N GLY A 227 -8.15 20.88 7.23
CA GLY A 227 -9.39 20.99 7.97
C GLY A 227 -10.36 19.81 7.78
N ARG A 228 -9.86 18.68 7.29
CA ARG A 228 -10.67 17.47 6.99
C ARG A 228 -10.81 16.54 8.19
N TYR A 229 -9.94 16.70 9.18
CA TYR A 229 -9.94 15.95 10.43
C TYR A 229 -9.55 16.86 11.60
N HIS A 230 -10.24 16.69 12.73
CA HIS A 230 -9.91 17.37 14.00
C HIS A 230 -9.60 16.29 15.05
N GLN A 231 -8.40 16.36 15.60
CA GLN A 231 -8.01 15.47 16.69
C GLN A 231 -8.90 15.73 17.91
N ARG A 232 -9.49 14.67 18.46
CA ARG A 232 -10.34 14.73 19.65
C ARG A 232 -9.54 14.82 20.95
#